data_a67af6321d1bddd87b5f0904656f46a0
#
_entry.id   a67af6321d1bddd87b5f0904656f46a0
#
_cell.length_a   1.000
_cell.length_b   1.000
_cell.length_c   1.000
_cell.angle_alpha   90.00
_cell.angle_beta   90.00
_cell.angle_gamma   90.00
#
_symmetry.space_group_name_H-M   'P 1'
#
loop_
_entity.id
_entity.type
_entity.pdbx_description
1 polymer ?
#
loop_
_entity_poly.entity_id
_entity_poly.type
_entity_poly.pdbx_seq_one_letter_code
_entity_poly.pdbx_strand_id
1 'polypeptide(L)'
;MNEKDLLLGPVLSFRGIGKGDVWKVSALVGLKASAAVPTMQMDGKACPTPKELMAIQGERYLRYDLSCKVLKNERTVSYGIPGGLTWSMTVPGKDFSPRMAYVSCNGFSDPAVMRKLVRTSDAVWEDLLYSHDRTLRRKQGVGETKLLDKEQLWHEKRIHDKGLQRFHLMLMGGDQIYFDSIWEDIKALRQWVALPRQAQLDFKITKALDREIEAYYFGLYKQRWLPSERKPWSSPTATLDASTAMASIPTVMMWDDHDIFDGWGSYSCEMQNSPLFQTLFRHARRAFWVFQMQHALNGLPELEDTTPAGFSRQDPLLKPFAWSQVLANDSLALPLLDSQPGFTSAYSIGPVAILAADLRTERSRAQVMGSETWSQIKKWTRNLESGNANAQPKSACQHLLFMSSVPVVHPKLPLAESLMDKFGQDHVTDSNADDLKDHWSHDDHEGERKRLLEVFSHLARDKKIRV
;
A
#
# COMPACT_ATOMS: atom_id res chain seq x y z
N MET A 1 -25.14 -13.90 4.11
CA MET A 1 -23.81 -14.42 3.70
C MET A 1 -23.34 -15.35 4.80
N ASN A 2 -22.95 -16.54 4.44
CA ASN A 2 -22.32 -17.46 5.38
C ASN A 2 -20.84 -17.05 5.52
N GLU A 3 -20.27 -17.13 6.74
CA GLU A 3 -18.81 -16.90 6.96
C GLU A 3 -17.93 -17.72 6.01
N LYS A 4 -18.38 -18.91 5.62
CA LYS A 4 -17.67 -19.80 4.69
C LYS A 4 -17.55 -19.26 3.26
N ASP A 5 -18.33 -18.24 2.93
CA ASP A 5 -18.34 -17.64 1.59
C ASP A 5 -17.45 -16.40 1.52
N LEU A 6 -17.08 -15.83 2.67
CA LEU A 6 -16.14 -14.72 2.77
C LEU A 6 -14.71 -15.25 2.61
N LEU A 7 -14.01 -14.78 1.58
CA LEU A 7 -12.67 -15.21 1.23
C LEU A 7 -11.60 -14.18 1.60
N LEU A 8 -11.98 -12.90 1.62
CA LEU A 8 -11.08 -11.79 1.92
C LEU A 8 -11.87 -10.60 2.48
N GLY A 9 -11.27 -9.86 3.39
CA GLY A 9 -11.77 -8.59 3.89
C GLY A 9 -12.82 -8.69 4.99
N PRO A 10 -13.51 -7.58 5.29
CA PRO A 10 -13.40 -6.31 4.56
C PRO A 10 -12.04 -5.62 4.76
N VAL A 11 -11.56 -4.95 3.70
CA VAL A 11 -10.39 -4.08 3.75
C VAL A 11 -10.86 -2.67 3.47
N LEU A 12 -10.72 -1.78 4.45
CA LEU A 12 -11.16 -0.38 4.33
C LEU A 12 -10.08 0.46 3.64
N SER A 13 -10.49 1.27 2.65
CA SER A 13 -9.62 2.26 2.01
C SER A 13 -10.25 3.64 2.11
N PHE A 14 -9.50 4.62 2.58
CA PHE A 14 -9.92 6.01 2.70
C PHE A 14 -10.02 6.67 1.32
N ARG A 15 -11.15 7.34 1.06
CA ARG A 15 -11.47 7.97 -0.22
C ARG A 15 -11.53 9.49 -0.14
N GLY A 16 -11.17 10.05 1.01
CA GLY A 16 -11.21 11.49 1.23
C GLY A 16 -12.43 11.99 1.98
N ILE A 17 -12.50 13.30 2.12
CA ILE A 17 -13.65 14.02 2.68
C ILE A 17 -14.34 14.76 1.54
N GLY A 18 -15.58 14.38 1.25
CA GLY A 18 -16.38 14.98 0.20
C GLY A 18 -17.06 16.29 0.63
N LYS A 19 -17.70 16.95 -0.32
CA LYS A 19 -18.50 18.17 -0.06
C LYS A 19 -19.46 17.98 1.10
N GLY A 20 -19.54 18.97 1.98
CA GLY A 20 -20.42 18.96 3.15
C GLY A 20 -19.93 18.01 4.25
N ASP A 21 -18.62 17.85 4.41
CA ASP A 21 -17.98 17.07 5.46
C ASP A 21 -18.42 15.59 5.45
N VAL A 22 -18.40 14.96 4.29
CA VAL A 22 -18.73 13.55 4.15
C VAL A 22 -17.45 12.71 4.15
N TRP A 23 -17.23 11.93 5.21
CA TRP A 23 -16.18 10.92 5.28
C TRP A 23 -16.50 9.78 4.33
N LYS A 24 -15.60 9.50 3.40
CA LYS A 24 -15.77 8.50 2.35
C LYS A 24 -14.75 7.39 2.52
N VAL A 25 -15.22 6.16 2.48
CA VAL A 25 -14.42 4.94 2.62
C VAL A 25 -14.96 3.89 1.66
N SER A 26 -14.12 3.06 1.10
CA SER A 26 -14.54 1.83 0.43
C SER A 26 -14.17 0.61 1.26
N ALA A 27 -14.92 -0.47 1.11
CA ALA A 27 -14.63 -1.76 1.73
C ALA A 27 -14.52 -2.83 0.65
N LEU A 28 -13.32 -3.39 0.48
CA LEU A 28 -13.07 -4.54 -0.39
C LEU A 28 -13.48 -5.83 0.30
N VAL A 29 -14.26 -6.65 -0.39
CA VAL A 29 -14.71 -7.97 0.07
C VAL A 29 -14.54 -8.99 -1.03
N GLY A 30 -13.87 -10.10 -0.74
CA GLY A 30 -13.76 -11.26 -1.63
C GLY A 30 -14.79 -12.34 -1.24
N LEU A 31 -15.52 -12.82 -2.21
CA LEU A 31 -16.55 -13.85 -2.04
C LEU A 31 -16.37 -14.99 -3.05
N LYS A 32 -16.87 -16.18 -2.70
CA LYS A 32 -17.09 -17.23 -3.70
C LYS A 32 -18.04 -16.72 -4.79
N ALA A 33 -17.78 -17.04 -6.05
CA ALA A 33 -18.64 -16.61 -7.16
C ALA A 33 -20.09 -17.10 -7.04
N SER A 34 -20.31 -18.26 -6.40
CA SER A 34 -21.64 -18.83 -6.12
C SER A 34 -22.38 -18.16 -4.96
N ALA A 35 -21.70 -17.34 -4.16
CA ALA A 35 -22.31 -16.68 -3.01
C ALA A 35 -23.24 -15.54 -3.45
N ALA A 36 -24.36 -15.39 -2.77
CA ALA A 36 -25.20 -14.21 -2.94
C ALA A 36 -24.47 -12.95 -2.48
N VAL A 37 -24.57 -11.89 -3.28
CA VAL A 37 -23.97 -10.58 -2.93
C VAL A 37 -24.81 -9.96 -1.81
N PRO A 38 -24.24 -9.77 -0.61
CA PRO A 38 -25.00 -9.24 0.52
C PRO A 38 -25.21 -7.73 0.39
N THR A 39 -26.31 -7.22 0.89
CA THR A 39 -26.49 -5.79 1.11
C THR A 39 -25.74 -5.38 2.37
N MET A 40 -24.85 -4.40 2.24
CA MET A 40 -24.14 -3.83 3.39
C MET A 40 -24.88 -2.60 3.92
N GLN A 41 -24.79 -2.36 5.21
CA GLN A 41 -25.31 -1.17 5.87
C GLN A 41 -24.16 -0.45 6.60
N MET A 42 -24.29 0.86 6.74
CA MET A 42 -23.44 1.68 7.57
C MET A 42 -24.31 2.64 8.40
N ASP A 43 -24.10 2.65 9.70
CA ASP A 43 -24.86 3.50 10.64
C ASP A 43 -26.39 3.30 10.47
N GLY A 44 -26.82 2.03 10.28
CA GLY A 44 -28.21 1.65 10.06
C GLY A 44 -28.80 1.97 8.68
N LYS A 45 -28.01 2.56 7.77
CA LYS A 45 -28.46 2.91 6.42
C LYS A 45 -27.88 1.95 5.38
N ALA A 46 -28.70 1.51 4.44
CA ALA A 46 -28.23 0.68 3.33
C ALA A 46 -27.18 1.43 2.49
N CYS A 47 -26.09 0.72 2.18
CA CYS A 47 -25.07 1.22 1.25
C CYS A 47 -25.53 0.98 -0.21
N PRO A 48 -24.95 1.70 -1.18
CA PRO A 48 -25.16 1.42 -2.59
C PRO A 48 -24.80 -0.02 -2.95
N THR A 49 -25.35 -0.51 -4.04
CA THR A 49 -24.97 -1.81 -4.62
C THR A 49 -23.47 -1.83 -4.85
N PRO A 50 -22.76 -2.89 -4.40
CA PRO A 50 -21.31 -2.95 -4.55
C PRO A 50 -20.91 -3.03 -6.03
N LYS A 51 -19.73 -2.51 -6.32
CA LYS A 51 -19.10 -2.62 -7.63
C LYS A 51 -18.25 -3.89 -7.67
N GLU A 52 -18.41 -4.69 -8.72
CA GLU A 52 -17.50 -5.79 -8.98
C GLU A 52 -16.18 -5.23 -9.51
N LEU A 53 -15.09 -5.56 -8.84
CA LEU A 53 -13.74 -5.15 -9.23
C LEU A 53 -13.11 -6.17 -10.17
N MET A 54 -13.36 -7.46 -9.90
CA MET A 54 -12.81 -8.58 -10.64
C MET A 54 -13.57 -9.86 -10.29
N ALA A 55 -13.64 -10.76 -11.28
CA ALA A 55 -14.01 -12.16 -11.06
C ALA A 55 -12.90 -13.06 -11.65
N ILE A 56 -12.38 -13.99 -10.85
CA ILE A 56 -11.29 -14.89 -11.22
C ILE A 56 -11.43 -16.23 -10.49
N GLN A 57 -11.20 -17.34 -11.18
CA GLN A 57 -11.11 -18.69 -10.59
C GLN A 57 -12.27 -19.07 -9.65
N GLY A 58 -13.50 -18.65 -9.98
CA GLY A 58 -14.68 -18.95 -9.15
C GLY A 58 -14.83 -18.04 -7.92
N GLU A 59 -14.12 -16.93 -7.89
CA GLU A 59 -14.16 -15.91 -6.85
C GLU A 59 -14.57 -14.57 -7.44
N ARG A 60 -15.17 -13.69 -6.61
CA ARG A 60 -15.57 -12.33 -6.97
C ARG A 60 -15.05 -11.37 -5.92
N TYR A 61 -14.48 -10.27 -6.35
CA TYR A 61 -13.98 -9.20 -5.49
C TYR A 61 -14.85 -7.97 -5.69
N LEU A 62 -15.47 -7.53 -4.61
CA LEU A 62 -16.49 -6.49 -4.59
C LEU A 62 -16.03 -5.31 -3.75
N ARG A 63 -16.34 -4.10 -4.19
CA ARG A 63 -16.17 -2.88 -3.42
C ARG A 63 -17.51 -2.31 -2.99
N TYR A 64 -17.67 -2.14 -1.68
CA TYR A 64 -18.80 -1.41 -1.09
C TYR A 64 -18.38 0.04 -0.84
N ASP A 65 -19.22 0.97 -1.28
CA ASP A 65 -19.00 2.40 -1.09
C ASP A 65 -19.69 2.84 0.21
N LEU A 66 -18.89 3.25 1.21
CA LEU A 66 -19.32 3.63 2.54
C LEU A 66 -19.16 5.14 2.73
N SER A 67 -20.15 5.79 3.33
CA SER A 67 -20.04 7.21 3.65
C SER A 67 -20.85 7.62 4.85
N CYS A 68 -20.33 8.55 5.64
CA CYS A 68 -21.07 9.16 6.73
C CYS A 68 -20.65 10.62 6.97
N LYS A 69 -21.49 11.39 7.66
CA LYS A 69 -21.16 12.77 8.02
C LYS A 69 -20.08 12.81 9.10
N VAL A 70 -19.10 13.68 8.94
CA VAL A 70 -18.21 14.12 9.99
C VAL A 70 -18.98 15.05 10.92
N LEU A 71 -19.11 14.67 12.18
CA LEU A 71 -19.82 15.44 13.19
C LEU A 71 -18.82 16.35 13.97
N LYS A 72 -19.34 17.17 14.89
CA LYS A 72 -18.49 18.00 15.76
C LYS A 72 -17.53 17.14 16.56
N ASN A 73 -18.02 16.05 17.15
CA ASN A 73 -17.25 15.13 17.96
C ASN A 73 -16.89 13.87 17.17
N GLU A 74 -15.78 13.26 17.56
CA GLU A 74 -15.39 11.93 17.11
C GLU A 74 -16.45 10.89 17.46
N ARG A 75 -16.65 9.91 16.60
CA ARG A 75 -17.56 8.80 16.88
C ARG A 75 -17.12 7.50 16.20
N THR A 76 -17.51 6.40 16.79
CA THR A 76 -17.42 5.07 16.17
C THR A 76 -18.68 4.80 15.36
N VAL A 77 -18.51 4.30 14.16
CA VAL A 77 -19.60 3.98 13.22
C VAL A 77 -19.53 2.49 12.91
N SER A 78 -20.66 1.82 13.06
CA SER A 78 -20.80 0.40 12.69
C SER A 78 -21.14 0.26 11.21
N TYR A 79 -20.57 -0.74 10.55
CA TYR A 79 -20.91 -1.14 9.20
C TYR A 79 -20.91 -2.66 9.08
N GLY A 80 -21.62 -3.23 8.12
CA GLY A 80 -21.67 -4.67 7.94
C GLY A 80 -22.97 -5.16 7.31
N ILE A 81 -23.25 -6.44 7.47
CA ILE A 81 -24.38 -7.12 6.88
C ILE A 81 -25.49 -7.26 7.94
N PRO A 82 -26.71 -6.76 7.68
CA PRO A 82 -27.81 -6.87 8.63
C PRO A 82 -28.07 -8.33 9.06
N GLY A 83 -28.08 -8.57 10.37
CA GLY A 83 -28.23 -9.91 10.92
C GLY A 83 -27.04 -10.85 10.69
N GLY A 84 -25.90 -10.32 10.26
CA GLY A 84 -24.68 -11.05 9.99
C GLY A 84 -23.44 -10.36 10.56
N LEU A 85 -22.31 -10.45 9.83
CA LEU A 85 -21.04 -9.90 10.24
C LEU A 85 -21.08 -8.36 10.30
N THR A 86 -20.58 -7.82 11.40
CA THR A 86 -20.55 -6.37 11.67
C THR A 86 -19.16 -5.96 12.14
N TRP A 87 -18.68 -4.83 11.62
CA TRP A 87 -17.42 -4.19 11.98
C TRP A 87 -17.66 -2.74 12.38
N SER A 88 -16.64 -2.08 12.86
CA SER A 88 -16.72 -0.67 13.22
C SER A 88 -15.46 0.08 12.83
N MET A 89 -15.59 1.37 12.53
CA MET A 89 -14.48 2.29 12.32
C MET A 89 -14.72 3.58 13.08
N THR A 90 -13.65 4.33 13.36
CA THR A 90 -13.74 5.61 14.06
C THR A 90 -13.57 6.76 13.06
N VAL A 91 -14.52 7.69 13.09
CA VAL A 91 -14.53 8.88 12.23
C VAL A 91 -14.14 10.08 13.08
N PRO A 92 -13.14 10.91 12.65
CA PRO A 92 -12.71 12.07 13.42
C PRO A 92 -13.82 13.12 13.52
N GLY A 93 -13.76 13.93 14.57
CA GLY A 93 -14.58 15.14 14.66
C GLY A 93 -14.02 16.26 13.78
N LYS A 94 -14.86 17.24 13.43
CA LYS A 94 -14.47 18.38 12.60
C LYS A 94 -13.30 19.21 13.16
N ASP A 95 -13.23 19.29 14.48
CA ASP A 95 -12.26 20.12 15.19
C ASP A 95 -11.03 19.37 15.68
N PHE A 96 -10.93 18.06 15.36
CA PHE A 96 -9.83 17.22 15.79
C PHE A 96 -8.86 16.91 14.67
N SER A 97 -7.57 16.96 14.99
CA SER A 97 -6.54 16.41 14.11
C SER A 97 -6.70 14.89 14.01
N PRO A 98 -6.60 14.29 12.82
CA PRO A 98 -6.70 12.85 12.67
C PRO A 98 -5.55 12.15 13.40
N ARG A 99 -5.86 11.07 14.10
CA ARG A 99 -4.86 10.15 14.65
C ARG A 99 -4.58 9.08 13.59
N MET A 100 -3.31 8.87 13.29
CA MET A 100 -2.88 7.96 12.25
C MET A 100 -1.84 6.98 12.80
N ALA A 101 -1.89 5.74 12.31
CA ALA A 101 -0.82 4.77 12.45
C ALA A 101 -0.08 4.67 11.12
N TYR A 102 1.24 4.51 11.15
CA TYR A 102 2.05 4.18 9.98
C TYR A 102 2.57 2.76 10.13
N VAL A 103 2.44 1.97 9.09
CA VAL A 103 2.93 0.59 8.99
C VAL A 103 3.54 0.37 7.60
N SER A 104 4.59 -0.44 7.53
CA SER A 104 5.21 -0.91 6.27
C SER A 104 5.79 -2.29 6.48
N CYS A 105 6.20 -2.95 5.40
CA CYS A 105 6.94 -4.22 5.47
C CYS A 105 6.17 -5.30 6.22
N ASN A 106 4.98 -5.67 5.71
CA ASN A 106 4.07 -6.65 6.31
C ASN A 106 4.49 -8.09 6.00
N GLY A 107 5.76 -8.43 6.22
CA GLY A 107 6.28 -9.77 5.95
C GLY A 107 7.79 -9.87 6.12
N PHE A 108 8.34 -10.91 5.53
CA PHE A 108 9.77 -11.19 5.46
C PHE A 108 10.08 -11.79 4.10
N SER A 109 11.16 -11.37 3.49
CA SER A 109 11.70 -11.97 2.26
C SER A 109 12.21 -13.40 2.52
N ASP A 110 12.82 -13.64 3.68
CA ASP A 110 13.28 -14.99 4.11
C ASP A 110 12.33 -15.63 5.14
N PRO A 111 11.54 -16.65 4.76
CA PRO A 111 10.67 -17.39 5.68
C PRO A 111 11.41 -18.06 6.83
N ALA A 112 12.73 -18.31 6.72
CA ALA A 112 13.51 -18.91 7.78
C ALA A 112 13.68 -17.98 8.99
N VAL A 113 13.63 -16.66 8.78
CA VAL A 113 13.65 -15.66 9.83
C VAL A 113 12.41 -15.76 10.70
N MET A 114 11.23 -15.98 10.10
CA MET A 114 9.97 -16.15 10.81
C MET A 114 10.03 -17.23 11.89
N ARG A 115 10.74 -18.34 11.62
CA ARG A 115 10.89 -19.47 12.57
C ARG A 115 11.72 -19.13 13.80
N LYS A 116 12.47 -18.04 13.76
CA LYS A 116 13.33 -17.57 14.87
C LYS A 116 12.64 -16.51 15.72
N LEU A 117 11.45 -16.05 15.35
CA LEU A 117 10.74 -15.03 16.09
C LEU A 117 10.34 -15.55 17.48
N VAL A 118 10.57 -14.74 18.50
CA VAL A 118 10.16 -15.02 19.88
C VAL A 118 8.65 -14.79 20.05
N ARG A 119 8.09 -13.84 19.30
CA ARG A 119 6.66 -13.54 19.23
C ARG A 119 6.07 -14.11 17.93
N THR A 120 4.75 -14.10 17.83
CA THR A 120 4.04 -14.51 16.61
C THR A 120 4.26 -13.49 15.48
N SER A 121 4.01 -13.91 14.24
CA SER A 121 4.05 -13.02 13.08
C SER A 121 3.08 -11.84 13.16
N ASP A 122 2.02 -11.96 13.96
CA ASP A 122 0.98 -10.95 14.18
C ASP A 122 1.29 -9.96 15.31
N ALA A 123 2.42 -10.13 16.01
CA ALA A 123 2.69 -9.38 17.24
C ALA A 123 2.62 -7.86 17.11
N VAL A 124 3.10 -7.30 16.00
CA VAL A 124 3.05 -5.85 15.76
C VAL A 124 1.62 -5.39 15.46
N TRP A 125 0.85 -6.21 14.74
CA TRP A 125 -0.56 -5.94 14.48
C TRP A 125 -1.39 -6.03 15.75
N GLU A 126 -1.07 -6.99 16.62
CA GLU A 126 -1.67 -7.11 17.94
C GLU A 126 -1.43 -5.86 18.78
N ASP A 127 -0.20 -5.34 18.80
CA ASP A 127 0.16 -4.10 19.50
C ASP A 127 -0.57 -2.88 18.95
N LEU A 128 -0.72 -2.80 17.62
CA LEU A 128 -1.50 -1.76 16.96
C LEU A 128 -2.97 -1.82 17.39
N LEU A 129 -3.59 -2.99 17.35
CA LEU A 129 -4.98 -3.18 17.77
C LEU A 129 -5.18 -2.90 19.25
N TYR A 130 -4.24 -3.30 20.09
CA TYR A 130 -4.27 -2.98 21.51
C TYR A 130 -4.24 -1.46 21.77
N SER A 131 -3.44 -0.73 20.99
CA SER A 131 -3.38 0.74 21.07
C SER A 131 -4.63 1.41 20.50
N HIS A 132 -5.25 0.79 19.49
CA HIS A 132 -6.45 1.29 18.85
C HIS A 132 -7.70 0.99 19.67
N ASP A 133 -7.99 -0.28 19.94
CA ASP A 133 -9.16 -0.72 20.71
C ASP A 133 -8.91 -2.12 21.29
N ARG A 134 -8.85 -2.20 22.61
CA ARG A 134 -8.63 -3.48 23.31
C ARG A 134 -9.67 -4.55 22.98
N THR A 135 -10.90 -4.16 22.63
CA THR A 135 -11.96 -5.11 22.32
C THR A 135 -11.73 -5.85 21.00
N LEU A 136 -10.91 -5.27 20.10
CA LEU A 136 -10.56 -5.86 18.82
C LEU A 136 -9.38 -6.81 18.93
N ARG A 137 -8.59 -6.72 20.01
CA ARG A 137 -7.48 -7.63 20.25
C ARG A 137 -7.98 -9.05 20.45
N ARG A 138 -7.42 -9.98 19.72
CA ARG A 138 -7.67 -11.41 19.96
C ARG A 138 -6.87 -11.88 21.15
N LYS A 139 -7.51 -12.64 22.04
CA LYS A 139 -6.80 -13.40 23.07
C LYS A 139 -6.05 -14.54 22.37
N GLN A 140 -4.75 -14.39 22.23
CA GLN A 140 -3.90 -15.52 21.83
C GLN A 140 -3.66 -16.43 23.03
N GLY A 141 -3.59 -17.76 22.79
CA GLY A 141 -3.35 -18.71 23.87
C GLY A 141 -1.89 -18.73 24.31
N VAL A 142 -1.69 -19.12 25.54
CA VAL A 142 -0.49 -19.67 26.21
C VAL A 142 0.90 -19.04 26.01
N GLY A 143 1.17 -18.23 25.00
CA GLY A 143 2.49 -17.58 24.81
C GLY A 143 2.61 -16.18 25.43
N GLU A 144 1.48 -15.57 25.77
CA GLU A 144 1.37 -14.16 26.14
C GLU A 144 1.96 -13.79 27.51
N THR A 145 2.02 -14.74 28.42
CA THR A 145 2.25 -14.43 29.85
C THR A 145 3.68 -14.06 30.24
N LYS A 146 4.67 -14.35 29.42
CA LYS A 146 6.09 -14.09 29.76
C LYS A 146 6.71 -12.85 29.15
N LEU A 147 6.09 -12.27 28.13
CA LEU A 147 6.59 -11.05 27.47
C LEU A 147 5.89 -9.77 27.95
N LEU A 148 4.83 -9.92 28.75
CA LEU A 148 3.93 -8.85 29.15
C LEU A 148 4.55 -7.74 30.00
N ASP A 149 5.61 -7.99 30.75
CA ASP A 149 6.08 -7.02 31.75
C ASP A 149 6.61 -5.70 31.14
N LYS A 150 7.36 -5.77 30.03
CA LYS A 150 7.85 -4.55 29.36
C LYS A 150 6.79 -3.90 28.49
N GLU A 151 6.00 -4.71 27.80
CA GLU A 151 4.92 -4.25 26.92
C GLU A 151 3.76 -3.71 27.72
N GLN A 152 3.38 -4.36 28.82
CA GLN A 152 2.35 -3.93 29.73
C GLN A 152 2.67 -2.57 30.33
N LEU A 153 3.91 -2.34 30.81
CA LEU A 153 4.37 -1.05 31.31
C LEU A 153 4.29 0.05 30.25
N TRP A 154 4.62 -0.26 29.01
CA TRP A 154 4.60 0.72 27.93
C TRP A 154 3.17 1.06 27.50
N HIS A 155 2.32 0.07 27.38
CA HIS A 155 0.92 0.21 26.99
C HIS A 155 0.07 0.79 28.14
N GLU A 156 0.23 0.33 29.37
CA GLU A 156 -0.52 0.85 30.51
C GLU A 156 -0.24 2.32 30.76
N LYS A 157 1.03 2.75 30.76
CA LYS A 157 1.37 4.16 30.92
C LYS A 157 0.74 5.04 29.86
N ARG A 158 0.72 4.57 28.60
CA ARG A 158 0.16 5.32 27.47
C ARG A 158 -1.37 5.38 27.50
N ILE A 159 -2.02 4.33 27.96
CA ILE A 159 -3.47 4.20 27.97
C ILE A 159 -4.07 4.86 29.21
N HIS A 160 -3.46 4.70 30.39
CA HIS A 160 -3.93 5.31 31.61
C HIS A 160 -3.81 6.84 31.57
N ASP A 161 -2.77 7.37 30.95
CA ASP A 161 -2.57 8.82 30.85
C ASP A 161 -3.53 9.51 29.88
N LYS A 162 -4.06 8.80 28.85
CA LYS A 162 -4.82 9.44 27.77
C LYS A 162 -6.07 8.69 27.32
N GLY A 163 -6.38 7.54 27.88
CA GLY A 163 -7.43 6.64 27.39
C GLY A 163 -7.09 5.94 26.06
N LEU A 164 -8.00 5.15 25.56
CA LEU A 164 -7.87 4.52 24.22
C LEU A 164 -7.87 5.60 23.14
N GLN A 165 -6.89 5.55 22.25
CA GLN A 165 -6.77 6.49 21.16
C GLN A 165 -7.01 5.78 19.83
N ARG A 166 -8.27 5.60 19.45
CA ARG A 166 -8.64 4.98 18.19
C ARG A 166 -8.07 5.75 17.01
N PHE A 167 -7.39 5.03 16.12
CA PHE A 167 -6.87 5.59 14.88
C PHE A 167 -8.00 5.81 13.88
N HIS A 168 -7.90 6.91 13.13
CA HIS A 168 -8.84 7.25 12.06
C HIS A 168 -8.35 6.74 10.70
N LEU A 169 -7.03 6.67 10.54
CA LEU A 169 -6.35 6.19 9.33
C LEU A 169 -5.17 5.32 9.68
N MET A 170 -4.89 4.40 8.79
CA MET A 170 -3.66 3.63 8.76
C MET A 170 -2.95 3.89 7.43
N LEU A 171 -1.73 4.45 7.52
CA LEU A 171 -0.87 4.74 6.39
C LEU A 171 0.01 3.51 6.16
N MET A 172 -0.15 2.86 5.03
CA MET A 172 0.55 1.63 4.68
C MET A 172 1.59 1.93 3.61
N GLY A 173 2.85 2.01 4.06
CA GLY A 173 3.98 2.59 3.33
C GLY A 173 4.72 1.64 2.40
N GLY A 174 4.04 0.62 1.86
CA GLY A 174 4.60 -0.38 0.95
C GLY A 174 4.84 -1.73 1.61
N ASP A 175 5.15 -2.74 0.79
CA ASP A 175 5.41 -4.13 1.18
C ASP A 175 4.25 -4.76 1.94
N GLN A 176 3.06 -4.58 1.44
CA GLN A 176 1.87 -5.18 2.06
C GLN A 176 1.79 -6.68 1.76
N ILE A 177 2.36 -7.08 0.63
CA ILE A 177 2.49 -8.48 0.22
C ILE A 177 3.92 -8.72 -0.23
N TYR A 178 4.56 -9.76 0.31
CA TYR A 178 5.87 -10.23 -0.13
C TYR A 178 5.67 -11.29 -1.21
N PHE A 179 5.92 -10.92 -2.47
CA PHE A 179 5.77 -11.82 -3.61
C PHE A 179 7.02 -12.63 -3.93
N ASP A 180 8.09 -12.49 -3.17
CA ASP A 180 9.40 -13.06 -3.42
C ASP A 180 9.41 -14.59 -3.53
N SER A 181 8.51 -15.26 -2.82
CA SER A 181 8.36 -16.72 -2.95
C SER A 181 7.94 -17.17 -4.36
N ILE A 182 7.60 -16.25 -5.27
CA ILE A 182 7.29 -16.56 -6.68
C ILE A 182 8.46 -17.28 -7.37
N TRP A 183 9.70 -16.94 -6.99
CA TRP A 183 10.91 -17.55 -7.54
C TRP A 183 11.06 -19.03 -7.16
N GLU A 184 10.44 -19.44 -6.04
CA GLU A 184 10.45 -20.81 -5.54
C GLU A 184 9.15 -21.55 -5.88
N ASP A 185 8.00 -20.88 -5.82
CA ASP A 185 6.69 -21.49 -5.94
C ASP A 185 6.36 -21.86 -7.40
N ILE A 186 6.75 -21.03 -8.37
CA ILE A 186 6.54 -21.31 -9.80
C ILE A 186 7.72 -22.05 -10.39
N LYS A 187 7.51 -23.31 -10.78
CA LYS A 187 8.57 -24.20 -11.32
C LYS A 187 9.37 -23.56 -12.45
N ALA A 188 8.71 -22.88 -13.39
CA ALA A 188 9.38 -22.25 -14.52
C ALA A 188 10.29 -21.10 -14.09
N LEU A 189 9.91 -20.34 -13.05
CA LEU A 189 10.72 -19.25 -12.53
C LEU A 189 11.92 -19.77 -11.72
N ARG A 190 11.75 -20.84 -10.95
CA ARG A 190 12.85 -21.54 -10.28
C ARG A 190 13.91 -22.04 -11.28
N GLN A 191 13.46 -22.54 -12.42
CA GLN A 191 14.36 -22.95 -13.50
C GLN A 191 15.02 -21.74 -14.17
N TRP A 192 14.30 -20.65 -14.34
CA TRP A 192 14.80 -19.42 -14.93
C TRP A 192 15.96 -18.82 -14.12
N VAL A 193 15.88 -18.81 -12.79
CA VAL A 193 16.96 -18.33 -11.88
C VAL A 193 18.30 -19.02 -12.17
N ALA A 194 18.27 -20.29 -12.56
CA ALA A 194 19.47 -21.08 -12.85
C ALA A 194 20.00 -20.90 -14.29
N LEU A 195 19.32 -20.13 -15.15
CA LEU A 195 19.75 -19.94 -16.54
C LEU A 195 20.94 -18.96 -16.65
N PRO A 196 21.79 -19.11 -17.65
CA PRO A 196 22.74 -18.07 -18.02
C PRO A 196 22.02 -16.75 -18.38
N ARG A 197 22.66 -15.61 -18.09
CA ARG A 197 22.05 -14.28 -18.25
C ARG A 197 21.37 -14.07 -19.62
N GLN A 198 22.02 -14.39 -20.72
CA GLN A 198 21.40 -14.20 -22.04
C GLN A 198 20.09 -15.00 -22.19
N ALA A 199 20.07 -16.22 -21.67
CA ALA A 199 18.86 -17.05 -21.69
C ALA A 199 17.76 -16.51 -20.76
N GLN A 200 18.13 -15.82 -19.66
CA GLN A 200 17.19 -15.11 -18.81
C GLN A 200 16.55 -13.93 -19.56
N LEU A 201 17.35 -13.12 -20.26
CA LEU A 201 16.86 -11.96 -21.02
C LEU A 201 15.95 -12.37 -22.18
N ASP A 202 16.27 -13.48 -22.86
CA ASP A 202 15.53 -13.98 -24.02
C ASP A 202 14.38 -14.93 -23.64
N PHE A 203 14.08 -15.07 -22.36
CA PHE A 203 13.10 -16.03 -21.86
C PHE A 203 11.69 -15.73 -22.38
N LYS A 204 11.06 -16.74 -23.00
CA LYS A 204 9.74 -16.60 -23.61
C LYS A 204 8.62 -16.94 -22.63
N ILE A 205 7.69 -16.03 -22.47
CA ILE A 205 6.51 -16.23 -21.64
C ILE A 205 5.45 -16.97 -22.47
N THR A 206 5.12 -18.19 -22.05
CA THR A 206 4.00 -18.93 -22.61
C THR A 206 2.68 -18.46 -22.03
N LYS A 207 1.58 -18.65 -22.75
CA LYS A 207 0.22 -18.35 -22.22
C LYS A 207 -0.11 -19.10 -20.92
N ALA A 208 0.48 -20.30 -20.74
CA ALA A 208 0.27 -21.07 -19.52
C ALA A 208 1.01 -20.42 -18.33
N LEU A 209 2.28 -20.05 -18.52
CA LEU A 209 3.07 -19.37 -17.50
C LEU A 209 2.49 -18.00 -17.16
N ASP A 210 2.03 -17.23 -18.15
CA ASP A 210 1.38 -15.93 -17.92
C ASP A 210 0.16 -16.06 -17.00
N ARG A 211 -0.69 -17.08 -17.21
CA ARG A 211 -1.84 -17.36 -16.33
C ARG A 211 -1.42 -17.86 -14.95
N GLU A 212 -0.35 -18.62 -14.85
CA GLU A 212 0.18 -19.12 -13.56
C GLU A 212 0.69 -17.95 -12.73
N ILE A 213 1.42 -17.02 -13.34
CA ILE A 213 1.89 -15.77 -12.70
C ILE A 213 0.69 -14.91 -12.26
N GLU A 214 -0.31 -14.71 -13.13
CA GLU A 214 -1.53 -13.98 -12.76
C GLU A 214 -2.20 -14.62 -11.54
N ALA A 215 -2.40 -15.92 -11.57
CA ALA A 215 -3.03 -16.66 -10.48
C ALA A 215 -2.24 -16.53 -9.16
N TYR A 216 -0.92 -16.48 -9.23
CA TYR A 216 -0.06 -16.30 -8.09
C TYR A 216 -0.25 -14.93 -7.44
N TYR A 217 -0.12 -13.83 -8.20
CA TYR A 217 -0.29 -12.48 -7.66
C TYR A 217 -1.67 -12.26 -7.04
N PHE A 218 -2.73 -12.69 -7.70
CA PHE A 218 -4.08 -12.54 -7.17
C PHE A 218 -4.37 -13.47 -6.00
N GLY A 219 -3.83 -14.69 -6.02
CA GLY A 219 -4.05 -15.69 -4.97
C GLY A 219 -3.39 -15.36 -3.66
N LEU A 220 -2.19 -14.74 -3.69
CA LEU A 220 -1.43 -14.46 -2.49
C LEU A 220 -2.10 -13.40 -1.60
N TYR A 221 -2.78 -12.40 -2.17
CA TYR A 221 -3.57 -11.44 -1.40
C TYR A 221 -4.60 -12.14 -0.51
N LYS A 222 -5.32 -13.12 -1.05
CA LYS A 222 -6.30 -13.90 -0.28
C LYS A 222 -5.64 -14.69 0.86
N GLN A 223 -4.46 -15.24 0.62
CA GLN A 223 -3.75 -15.99 1.65
C GLN A 223 -3.22 -15.10 2.78
N ARG A 224 -2.77 -13.90 2.44
CA ARG A 224 -2.20 -12.94 3.40
C ARG A 224 -3.27 -12.12 4.13
N TRP A 225 -4.32 -11.71 3.43
CA TRP A 225 -5.39 -10.86 3.94
C TRP A 225 -6.66 -11.66 4.26
N LEU A 226 -6.52 -12.65 5.13
CA LEU A 226 -7.66 -13.46 5.57
C LEU A 226 -8.76 -12.60 6.20
N PRO A 227 -10.04 -13.01 6.09
CA PRO A 227 -11.13 -12.34 6.79
C PRO A 227 -10.88 -12.29 8.29
N SER A 228 -11.15 -11.13 8.92
CA SER A 228 -10.93 -10.92 10.36
C SER A 228 -11.77 -11.87 11.25
N GLU A 229 -12.87 -12.39 10.73
CA GLU A 229 -13.76 -13.31 11.44
C GLU A 229 -13.34 -14.79 11.31
N ARG A 230 -12.37 -15.09 10.47
CA ARG A 230 -11.84 -16.46 10.36
C ARG A 230 -10.84 -16.77 11.45
N LYS A 231 -10.95 -17.99 12.01
CA LYS A 231 -9.91 -18.52 12.88
C LYS A 231 -8.60 -18.74 12.08
N PRO A 232 -7.44 -18.53 12.72
CA PRO A 232 -6.15 -18.73 12.06
C PRO A 232 -6.06 -20.16 11.51
N TRP A 233 -5.66 -20.24 10.25
CA TRP A 233 -5.23 -21.46 9.65
C TRP A 233 -3.82 -21.76 10.14
N SER A 234 -3.42 -23.00 10.00
CA SER A 234 -2.06 -23.47 10.27
C SER A 234 -0.98 -22.82 9.38
N SER A 235 -1.33 -21.85 8.55
CA SER A 235 -0.36 -21.11 7.73
C SER A 235 0.42 -20.13 8.61
N PRO A 236 1.75 -20.26 8.70
CA PRO A 236 2.60 -19.35 9.47
C PRO A 236 2.61 -17.91 8.92
N THR A 237 1.99 -17.69 7.78
CA THR A 237 1.96 -16.41 7.05
C THR A 237 0.61 -15.70 7.08
N ALA A 238 -0.41 -16.26 7.73
CA ALA A 238 -1.73 -15.65 7.83
C ALA A 238 -1.77 -14.66 9.00
N THR A 239 -2.12 -13.41 8.72
CA THR A 239 -2.14 -12.34 9.71
C THR A 239 -3.57 -11.91 10.00
N LEU A 240 -4.21 -12.53 10.98
CA LEU A 240 -5.60 -12.22 11.36
C LEU A 240 -5.73 -10.85 12.01
N ASP A 241 -4.76 -10.45 12.79
CA ASP A 241 -4.78 -9.15 13.43
C ASP A 241 -4.58 -8.04 12.41
N ALA A 242 -3.79 -8.26 11.35
CA ALA A 242 -3.71 -7.37 10.20
C ALA A 242 -5.08 -7.19 9.53
N SER A 243 -5.80 -8.29 9.25
CA SER A 243 -7.12 -8.22 8.63
C SER A 243 -8.17 -7.56 9.55
N THR A 244 -8.08 -7.75 10.87
CA THR A 244 -8.91 -7.06 11.86
C THR A 244 -8.61 -5.56 11.86
N ALA A 245 -7.34 -5.16 11.80
CA ALA A 245 -6.93 -3.77 11.71
C ALA A 245 -7.45 -3.12 10.42
N MET A 246 -7.27 -3.79 9.26
CA MET A 246 -7.76 -3.30 7.97
C MET A 246 -9.30 -3.23 7.88
N ALA A 247 -10.02 -4.05 8.64
CA ALA A 247 -11.47 -3.98 8.76
C ALA A 247 -11.95 -2.87 9.72
N SER A 248 -11.06 -2.31 10.54
CA SER A 248 -11.43 -1.36 11.60
C SER A 248 -10.85 0.04 11.37
N ILE A 249 -9.78 0.16 10.60
CA ILE A 249 -9.06 1.42 10.37
C ILE A 249 -8.93 1.63 8.86
N PRO A 250 -9.58 2.66 8.29
CA PRO A 250 -9.43 2.97 6.87
C PRO A 250 -7.96 3.23 6.49
N THR A 251 -7.53 2.65 5.37
CA THR A 251 -6.12 2.67 4.93
C THR A 251 -5.88 3.70 3.83
N VAL A 252 -4.66 4.22 3.79
CA VAL A 252 -4.04 4.83 2.61
C VAL A 252 -2.85 3.94 2.26
N MET A 253 -2.89 3.31 1.12
CA MET A 253 -1.87 2.34 0.69
C MET A 253 -1.02 2.90 -0.44
N MET A 254 0.24 2.54 -0.43
CA MET A 254 1.18 2.65 -1.53
C MET A 254 1.93 1.33 -1.64
N TRP A 255 2.52 1.06 -2.77
CA TRP A 255 3.33 -0.14 -2.96
C TRP A 255 4.82 0.11 -2.83
N ASP A 256 5.58 -0.98 -2.64
CA ASP A 256 7.02 -0.99 -2.72
C ASP A 256 7.49 -2.19 -3.56
N ASP A 257 8.78 -2.49 -3.58
CA ASP A 257 9.34 -3.53 -4.45
C ASP A 257 8.77 -4.91 -4.17
N HIS A 258 8.69 -5.35 -2.90
CA HIS A 258 8.12 -6.64 -2.56
C HIS A 258 6.64 -6.82 -2.94
N ASP A 259 5.89 -5.73 -3.13
CA ASP A 259 4.54 -5.78 -3.75
C ASP A 259 4.61 -6.15 -5.26
N ILE A 260 5.83 -6.16 -5.82
CA ILE A 260 6.16 -6.64 -7.17
C ILE A 260 7.07 -7.86 -7.02
N PHE A 261 8.29 -7.68 -6.64
CA PHE A 261 9.31 -8.59 -6.09
C PHE A 261 10.55 -7.81 -5.68
N ASP A 262 11.35 -8.36 -4.78
CA ASP A 262 12.54 -7.77 -4.17
C ASP A 262 13.46 -7.09 -5.19
N GLY A 263 13.85 -5.83 -4.89
CA GLY A 263 14.75 -5.04 -5.72
C GLY A 263 14.16 -4.47 -7.00
N TRP A 264 12.83 -4.50 -7.21
CA TRP A 264 12.22 -3.90 -8.40
C TRP A 264 12.62 -2.44 -8.60
N GLY A 265 13.28 -2.16 -9.74
CA GLY A 265 13.79 -0.85 -10.12
C GLY A 265 15.29 -0.69 -9.92
N SER A 266 15.97 -1.61 -9.21
CA SER A 266 17.43 -1.60 -8.98
C SER A 266 18.20 -2.48 -9.97
N TYR A 267 17.53 -3.24 -10.82
CA TYR A 267 18.13 -4.10 -11.84
C TYR A 267 18.68 -3.31 -13.03
N SER A 268 19.55 -3.96 -13.82
CA SER A 268 20.01 -3.36 -15.08
C SER A 268 18.83 -3.09 -16.03
N CYS A 269 19.00 -2.10 -16.90
CA CYS A 269 17.96 -1.73 -17.88
C CYS A 269 17.51 -2.92 -18.74
N GLU A 270 18.44 -3.79 -19.15
CA GLU A 270 18.11 -4.97 -19.96
C GLU A 270 17.25 -5.97 -19.15
N MET A 271 17.60 -6.22 -17.88
CA MET A 271 16.84 -7.14 -17.03
C MET A 271 15.48 -6.55 -16.69
N GLN A 272 15.44 -5.27 -16.29
CA GLN A 272 14.20 -4.55 -15.97
C GLN A 272 13.20 -4.60 -17.13
N ASN A 273 13.69 -4.51 -18.37
CA ASN A 273 12.87 -4.55 -19.58
C ASN A 273 12.72 -5.95 -20.19
N SER A 274 13.21 -7.01 -19.52
CA SER A 274 13.08 -8.38 -20.01
C SER A 274 11.60 -8.82 -20.06
N PRO A 275 11.22 -9.74 -20.95
CA PRO A 275 9.83 -10.20 -21.06
C PRO A 275 9.26 -10.77 -19.75
N LEU A 276 10.09 -11.45 -18.95
CA LEU A 276 9.67 -11.98 -17.66
C LEU A 276 9.37 -10.86 -16.67
N PHE A 277 10.31 -9.94 -16.46
CA PHE A 277 10.16 -8.85 -15.49
C PHE A 277 8.95 -7.96 -15.81
N GLN A 278 8.76 -7.63 -17.08
CA GLN A 278 7.60 -6.86 -17.53
C GLN A 278 6.28 -7.63 -17.34
N THR A 279 6.31 -8.96 -17.45
CA THR A 279 5.13 -9.78 -17.15
C THR A 279 4.80 -9.79 -15.67
N LEU A 280 5.81 -9.97 -14.80
CA LEU A 280 5.65 -9.91 -13.35
C LEU A 280 5.10 -8.54 -12.92
N PHE A 281 5.72 -7.46 -13.38
CA PHE A 281 5.28 -6.09 -13.09
C PHE A 281 3.83 -5.83 -13.53
N ARG A 282 3.45 -6.26 -14.73
CA ARG A 282 2.08 -6.11 -15.22
C ARG A 282 1.07 -6.79 -14.30
N HIS A 283 1.34 -8.03 -13.84
CA HIS A 283 0.42 -8.74 -12.96
C HIS A 283 0.42 -8.17 -11.53
N ALA A 284 1.57 -7.78 -11.00
CA ALA A 284 1.67 -7.05 -9.73
C ALA A 284 0.85 -5.76 -9.76
N ARG A 285 1.00 -4.95 -10.81
CA ARG A 285 0.27 -3.69 -11.02
C ARG A 285 -1.24 -3.92 -11.08
N ARG A 286 -1.70 -4.98 -11.76
CA ARG A 286 -3.11 -5.36 -11.85
C ARG A 286 -3.67 -5.81 -10.49
N ALA A 287 -2.91 -6.60 -9.74
CA ALA A 287 -3.29 -7.03 -8.41
C ALA A 287 -3.33 -5.85 -7.43
N PHE A 288 -2.31 -4.99 -7.42
CA PHE A 288 -2.27 -3.76 -6.62
C PHE A 288 -3.50 -2.87 -6.89
N TRP A 289 -3.86 -2.68 -8.16
CA TRP A 289 -5.02 -1.90 -8.57
C TRP A 289 -6.34 -2.43 -7.98
N VAL A 290 -6.52 -3.74 -7.97
CA VAL A 290 -7.74 -4.37 -7.45
C VAL A 290 -7.75 -4.39 -5.92
N PHE A 291 -6.66 -4.83 -5.30
CA PHE A 291 -6.65 -5.11 -3.85
C PHE A 291 -6.33 -3.89 -3.01
N GLN A 292 -5.32 -3.11 -3.40
CA GLN A 292 -4.91 -1.94 -2.62
C GLN A 292 -5.63 -0.66 -3.07
N MET A 293 -5.73 -0.43 -4.39
CA MET A 293 -6.43 0.74 -4.92
C MET A 293 -7.95 0.57 -4.99
N GLN A 294 -8.46 -0.66 -4.93
CA GLN A 294 -9.88 -1.02 -4.94
C GLN A 294 -10.66 -0.40 -6.11
N HIS A 295 -10.11 -0.54 -7.31
CA HIS A 295 -10.74 -0.15 -8.56
C HIS A 295 -10.97 -1.37 -9.46
N ALA A 296 -11.95 -1.27 -10.34
CA ALA A 296 -12.28 -2.35 -11.28
C ALA A 296 -11.12 -2.61 -12.25
N LEU A 297 -10.76 -3.88 -12.42
CA LEU A 297 -9.61 -4.30 -13.23
C LEU A 297 -9.69 -3.82 -14.68
N ASN A 298 -10.88 -3.83 -15.26
CA ASN A 298 -11.12 -3.36 -16.62
C ASN A 298 -10.95 -1.84 -16.80
N GLY A 299 -10.85 -1.08 -15.72
CA GLY A 299 -10.59 0.36 -15.73
C GLY A 299 -9.11 0.72 -15.62
N LEU A 300 -8.21 -0.26 -15.47
CA LEU A 300 -6.78 -0.01 -15.41
C LEU A 300 -6.22 0.14 -16.83
N PRO A 301 -5.73 1.33 -17.23
CA PRO A 301 -5.11 1.50 -18.53
C PRO A 301 -3.75 0.78 -18.60
N GLU A 302 -3.40 0.26 -19.77
CA GLU A 302 -2.07 -0.31 -20.00
C GLU A 302 -1.01 0.78 -20.07
N LEU A 303 0.19 0.46 -19.58
CA LEU A 303 1.33 1.37 -19.69
C LEU A 303 1.85 1.37 -21.13
N GLU A 304 2.05 2.56 -21.68
CA GLU A 304 2.66 2.77 -22.99
C GLU A 304 4.06 3.36 -22.79
N ASP A 305 5.08 2.65 -23.33
CA ASP A 305 6.42 3.20 -23.44
C ASP A 305 6.46 4.16 -24.64
N THR A 306 6.83 5.40 -24.37
CA THR A 306 6.94 6.46 -25.39
C THR A 306 8.38 6.74 -25.81
N THR A 307 9.32 5.86 -25.43
CA THR A 307 10.73 5.99 -25.84
C THR A 307 10.84 6.00 -27.36
N PRO A 308 11.46 7.03 -27.98
CA PRO A 308 11.61 7.10 -29.43
C PRO A 308 12.42 5.92 -29.96
N ALA A 309 12.05 5.44 -31.13
CA ALA A 309 12.78 4.37 -31.79
C ALA A 309 14.26 4.73 -32.01
N GLY A 310 15.16 3.82 -31.65
CA GLY A 310 16.60 4.03 -31.75
C GLY A 310 17.21 4.86 -30.61
N PHE A 311 16.41 5.31 -29.64
CA PHE A 311 16.89 6.03 -28.48
C PHE A 311 17.11 5.01 -27.34
N SER A 312 18.38 4.77 -26.97
CA SER A 312 18.70 3.95 -25.80
C SER A 312 18.55 4.80 -24.55
N ARG A 313 17.62 4.42 -23.70
CA ARG A 313 17.37 5.11 -22.44
C ARG A 313 17.39 4.12 -21.29
N GLN A 314 18.01 4.52 -20.19
CA GLN A 314 18.02 3.71 -18.96
C GLN A 314 16.71 3.90 -18.19
N ASP A 315 16.15 5.11 -18.21
CA ASP A 315 14.93 5.45 -17.49
C ASP A 315 13.68 5.22 -18.36
N PRO A 316 12.59 4.74 -17.79
CA PRO A 316 11.34 4.55 -18.53
C PRO A 316 10.73 5.89 -18.96
N LEU A 317 10.28 5.97 -20.20
CA LEU A 317 9.45 7.08 -20.72
C LEU A 317 8.02 6.60 -20.87
N LEU A 318 7.27 6.63 -19.80
CA LEU A 318 5.89 6.18 -19.78
C LEU A 318 4.92 7.31 -20.09
N LYS A 319 3.90 7.01 -20.89
CA LYS A 319 2.83 7.95 -21.18
C LYS A 319 2.01 8.24 -19.92
N PRO A 320 1.84 9.52 -19.54
CA PRO A 320 1.06 9.88 -18.37
C PRO A 320 -0.44 9.70 -18.61
N PHE A 321 -1.18 9.36 -17.56
CA PHE A 321 -2.64 9.26 -17.57
C PHE A 321 -3.29 10.49 -16.97
N ALA A 322 -4.42 10.91 -17.54
CA ALA A 322 -5.34 11.85 -16.91
C ALA A 322 -6.29 11.05 -15.98
N TRP A 323 -5.83 10.72 -14.77
CA TRP A 323 -6.57 9.88 -13.84
C TRP A 323 -7.96 10.41 -13.51
N SER A 324 -8.15 11.73 -13.47
CA SER A 324 -9.47 12.34 -13.31
C SER A 324 -10.44 11.97 -14.42
N GLN A 325 -9.94 11.74 -15.64
CA GLN A 325 -10.76 11.29 -16.78
C GLN A 325 -10.95 9.77 -16.75
N VAL A 326 -9.90 9.01 -16.47
CA VAL A 326 -9.94 7.54 -16.35
C VAL A 326 -10.97 7.12 -15.30
N LEU A 327 -11.03 7.85 -14.18
CA LEU A 327 -11.90 7.56 -13.04
C LEU A 327 -13.16 8.45 -12.97
N ALA A 328 -13.49 9.17 -14.04
CA ALA A 328 -14.60 10.16 -14.06
C ALA A 328 -15.95 9.57 -13.62
N ASN A 329 -16.20 8.30 -13.94
CA ASN A 329 -17.44 7.59 -13.61
C ASN A 329 -17.40 6.89 -12.23
N ASP A 330 -16.32 7.03 -11.47
CA ASP A 330 -16.20 6.46 -10.14
C ASP A 330 -16.46 7.51 -9.06
N SER A 331 -17.64 7.45 -8.45
CA SER A 331 -18.06 8.37 -7.37
C SER A 331 -17.16 8.29 -6.12
N LEU A 332 -16.38 7.23 -5.99
CA LEU A 332 -15.44 6.99 -4.90
C LEU A 332 -14.00 6.76 -5.41
N ALA A 333 -13.63 7.43 -6.49
CA ALA A 333 -12.26 7.41 -7.02
C ALA A 333 -11.24 7.82 -5.94
N LEU A 334 -10.07 7.20 -5.97
CA LEU A 334 -8.92 7.68 -5.21
C LEU A 334 -8.46 9.03 -5.75
N PRO A 335 -7.94 9.92 -4.89
CA PRO A 335 -7.41 11.21 -5.30
C PRO A 335 -6.02 11.07 -5.92
N LEU A 336 -5.93 10.33 -7.03
CA LEU A 336 -4.70 10.20 -7.82
C LEU A 336 -4.38 11.55 -8.46
N LEU A 337 -3.10 11.91 -8.49
CA LEU A 337 -2.66 13.09 -9.23
C LEU A 337 -2.78 12.82 -10.74
N ASP A 338 -3.24 13.84 -11.48
CA ASP A 338 -3.31 13.75 -12.94
C ASP A 338 -1.93 13.81 -13.60
N SER A 339 -1.88 13.42 -14.87
CA SER A 339 -0.68 13.52 -15.73
C SER A 339 0.53 12.81 -15.14
N GLN A 340 0.33 11.57 -14.68
CA GLN A 340 1.39 10.67 -14.24
C GLN A 340 1.07 9.23 -14.70
N PRO A 341 2.07 8.37 -14.94
CA PRO A 341 1.82 6.96 -15.29
C PRO A 341 1.54 6.07 -14.08
N GLY A 342 1.99 6.50 -12.90
CA GLY A 342 1.88 5.78 -11.63
C GLY A 342 0.63 6.12 -10.82
N PHE A 343 0.67 5.75 -9.55
CA PHE A 343 -0.46 5.82 -8.62
C PHE A 343 -0.27 6.84 -7.49
N THR A 344 0.58 7.85 -7.67
CA THR A 344 0.76 8.89 -6.65
C THR A 344 -0.58 9.53 -6.31
N SER A 345 -0.95 9.49 -5.03
CA SER A 345 -2.22 9.99 -4.52
C SER A 345 -2.01 11.04 -3.44
N ALA A 346 -2.96 12.00 -3.34
CA ALA A 346 -2.83 13.13 -2.45
C ALA A 346 -4.14 13.44 -1.73
N TYR A 347 -4.08 13.53 -0.40
CA TYR A 347 -5.24 13.72 0.48
C TYR A 347 -5.10 14.99 1.31
N SER A 348 -6.24 15.57 1.69
CA SER A 348 -6.31 16.66 2.67
C SER A 348 -7.33 16.31 3.74
N ILE A 349 -6.91 16.33 5.01
CA ILE A 349 -7.72 15.93 6.17
C ILE A 349 -7.51 16.96 7.29
N GLY A 350 -8.37 17.98 7.33
CA GLY A 350 -8.19 19.08 8.27
C GLY A 350 -6.82 19.75 8.07
N PRO A 351 -5.98 19.85 9.13
CA PRO A 351 -4.67 20.50 9.04
C PRO A 351 -3.57 19.62 8.44
N VAL A 352 -3.89 18.40 8.02
CA VAL A 352 -2.91 17.43 7.53
C VAL A 352 -3.16 17.14 6.05
N ALA A 353 -2.10 17.26 5.26
CA ALA A 353 -2.03 16.74 3.89
C ALA A 353 -1.22 15.43 3.89
N ILE A 354 -1.58 14.47 3.06
CA ILE A 354 -0.87 13.22 2.87
C ILE A 354 -0.57 13.08 1.39
N LEU A 355 0.68 12.82 1.05
CA LEU A 355 1.13 12.48 -0.30
C LEU A 355 1.74 11.08 -0.27
N ALA A 356 1.04 10.12 -0.84
CA ALA A 356 1.52 8.76 -1.04
C ALA A 356 2.14 8.68 -2.44
N ALA A 357 3.48 8.68 -2.49
CA ALA A 357 4.22 8.72 -3.74
C ALA A 357 4.40 7.33 -4.34
N ASP A 358 4.05 7.15 -5.61
CA ASP A 358 4.42 5.94 -6.35
C ASP A 358 5.89 6.05 -6.76
N LEU A 359 6.72 5.22 -6.15
CA LEU A 359 8.17 5.18 -6.39
C LEU A 359 8.60 3.90 -7.10
N ARG A 360 7.65 3.15 -7.69
CA ARG A 360 7.93 1.88 -8.36
C ARG A 360 7.53 1.84 -9.83
N THR A 361 6.48 2.57 -10.24
CA THR A 361 6.04 2.56 -11.66
C THR A 361 7.09 3.11 -12.62
N GLU A 362 7.77 4.20 -12.26
CA GLU A 362 8.78 4.85 -13.10
C GLU A 362 10.22 4.58 -12.60
N ARG A 363 10.37 3.63 -11.70
CA ARG A 363 11.65 3.32 -11.07
C ARG A 363 12.63 2.70 -12.04
N SER A 364 13.86 3.18 -12.01
CA SER A 364 15.05 2.57 -12.62
C SER A 364 16.26 2.77 -11.73
N ARG A 365 17.40 2.18 -12.08
CA ARG A 365 18.65 2.39 -11.35
C ARG A 365 19.05 3.86 -11.23
N ALA A 366 18.71 4.70 -12.20
CA ALA A 366 19.12 6.10 -12.26
C ALA A 366 17.98 7.09 -11.96
N GLN A 367 16.75 6.59 -11.78
CA GLN A 367 15.56 7.42 -11.60
C GLN A 367 14.67 6.87 -10.48
N VAL A 368 14.25 7.74 -9.57
CA VAL A 368 13.23 7.41 -8.55
C VAL A 368 11.84 7.70 -9.07
N MET A 369 11.62 8.86 -9.67
CA MET A 369 10.34 9.28 -10.26
C MET A 369 10.57 10.00 -11.59
N GLY A 370 9.67 9.83 -12.52
CA GLY A 370 9.68 10.53 -13.80
C GLY A 370 9.36 12.02 -13.70
N SER A 371 9.69 12.75 -14.76
CA SER A 371 9.54 14.22 -14.83
C SER A 371 8.10 14.68 -14.66
N GLU A 372 7.14 13.92 -15.21
CA GLU A 372 5.71 14.25 -15.12
C GLU A 372 5.20 14.11 -13.69
N THR A 373 5.52 13.01 -13.02
CA THR A 373 5.17 12.81 -11.61
C THR A 373 5.76 13.91 -10.74
N TRP A 374 7.03 14.29 -10.95
CA TRP A 374 7.64 15.45 -10.28
C TRP A 374 6.89 16.75 -10.52
N SER A 375 6.46 16.98 -11.74
CA SER A 375 5.69 18.19 -12.11
C SER A 375 4.37 18.26 -11.35
N GLN A 376 3.65 17.14 -11.25
CA GLN A 376 2.38 17.06 -10.54
C GLN A 376 2.53 17.23 -9.02
N ILE A 377 3.55 16.61 -8.42
CA ILE A 377 3.86 16.80 -6.99
C ILE A 377 4.16 18.28 -6.71
N LYS A 378 4.99 18.92 -7.53
CA LYS A 378 5.28 20.37 -7.38
C LYS A 378 4.05 21.22 -7.55
N LYS A 379 3.18 20.94 -8.54
CA LYS A 379 1.93 21.65 -8.77
C LYS A 379 0.99 21.50 -7.57
N TRP A 380 0.82 20.27 -7.08
CA TRP A 380 -0.07 20.01 -5.95
C TRP A 380 0.44 20.69 -4.66
N THR A 381 1.74 20.55 -4.33
CA THR A 381 2.33 21.18 -3.14
C THR A 381 2.31 22.70 -3.18
N ARG A 382 2.43 23.33 -4.37
CA ARG A 382 2.26 24.79 -4.52
C ARG A 382 0.83 25.24 -4.21
N ASN A 383 -0.15 24.41 -4.46
CA ASN A 383 -1.56 24.73 -4.20
C ASN A 383 -2.00 24.46 -2.76
N LEU A 384 -1.13 23.88 -1.91
CA LEU A 384 -1.43 23.79 -0.50
C LEU A 384 -1.51 25.18 0.12
N GLU A 385 -2.67 25.50 0.68
CA GLU A 385 -2.87 26.77 1.37
C GLU A 385 -2.26 26.69 2.78
N SER A 386 -1.33 27.59 3.07
CA SER A 386 -0.77 27.72 4.41
C SER A 386 -1.75 28.43 5.34
N GLY A 387 -1.91 27.89 6.56
CA GLY A 387 -2.60 28.61 7.62
C GLY A 387 -1.75 29.75 8.14
N ASN A 388 -2.17 30.99 7.92
CA ASN A 388 -1.67 32.11 8.69
C ASN A 388 -2.07 31.89 10.16
N ALA A 389 -1.13 31.97 11.08
CA ALA A 389 -1.40 31.83 12.52
C ALA A 389 -2.50 32.75 13.06
N ASN A 390 -2.85 33.80 12.32
CA ASN A 390 -3.86 34.80 12.65
C ASN A 390 -5.12 34.74 11.78
N ALA A 391 -5.19 33.88 10.77
CA ALA A 391 -6.37 33.73 9.91
C ALA A 391 -7.09 32.44 10.31
N GLN A 392 -8.29 32.57 10.87
CA GLN A 392 -9.23 31.46 10.83
C GLN A 392 -9.51 31.15 9.34
N PRO A 393 -9.25 29.95 8.84
CA PRO A 393 -10.04 28.78 9.18
C PRO A 393 -9.19 27.56 9.53
N LYS A 394 -9.78 26.68 10.32
CA LYS A 394 -9.27 25.37 10.75
C LYS A 394 -8.91 24.38 9.60
N SER A 395 -9.01 24.82 8.34
CA SER A 395 -8.79 24.00 7.14
C SER A 395 -7.43 24.23 6.46
N ALA A 396 -6.62 25.15 6.95
CA ALA A 396 -5.32 25.41 6.36
C ALA A 396 -4.33 24.30 6.69
N CYS A 397 -3.60 23.84 5.69
CA CYS A 397 -2.60 22.80 5.85
C CYS A 397 -1.48 23.26 6.78
N GLN A 398 -1.23 22.51 7.85
CA GLN A 398 -0.14 22.73 8.81
C GLN A 398 0.95 21.68 8.71
N HIS A 399 0.59 20.48 8.25
CA HIS A 399 1.48 19.33 8.16
C HIS A 399 1.32 18.62 6.83
N LEU A 400 2.43 18.28 6.20
CA LEU A 400 2.49 17.33 5.09
C LEU A 400 3.14 16.05 5.57
N LEU A 401 2.46 14.93 5.40
CA LEU A 401 3.03 13.60 5.51
C LEU A 401 3.38 13.12 4.11
N PHE A 402 4.66 13.07 3.79
CA PHE A 402 5.16 12.49 2.56
C PHE A 402 5.48 11.01 2.82
N MET A 403 4.68 10.12 2.25
CA MET A 403 4.92 8.69 2.32
C MET A 403 5.91 8.30 1.22
N SER A 404 7.06 7.79 1.64
CA SER A 404 8.11 7.28 0.76
C SER A 404 8.41 5.84 1.15
N SER A 405 8.29 4.91 0.22
CA SER A 405 8.70 3.52 0.42
C SER A 405 10.22 3.40 0.34
N VAL A 406 10.86 4.24 -0.47
CA VAL A 406 12.32 4.29 -0.61
C VAL A 406 12.91 5.23 0.47
N PRO A 407 13.92 4.81 1.26
CA PRO A 407 14.50 5.61 2.33
C PRO A 407 15.12 6.92 1.84
N VAL A 408 14.66 8.07 2.38
CA VAL A 408 15.20 9.41 2.04
C VAL A 408 16.55 9.66 2.69
N VAL A 409 16.77 9.09 3.88
CA VAL A 409 18.02 9.19 4.64
C VAL A 409 18.52 7.78 4.91
N HIS A 410 19.67 7.46 4.35
CA HIS A 410 20.35 6.18 4.53
C HIS A 410 21.85 6.43 4.68
N PRO A 411 22.57 5.68 5.53
CA PRO A 411 24.01 5.76 5.60
C PRO A 411 24.66 5.38 4.27
N LYS A 412 25.56 6.21 3.74
CA LYS A 412 26.37 5.86 2.57
C LYS A 412 27.43 4.85 2.98
N LEU A 413 27.56 3.78 2.21
CA LEU A 413 28.59 2.75 2.36
C LEU A 413 29.43 2.65 1.07
N PRO A 414 30.22 3.69 0.70
CA PRO A 414 30.79 3.83 -0.63
C PRO A 414 31.70 2.66 -1.07
N LEU A 415 32.38 2.00 -0.11
CA LEU A 415 33.21 0.83 -0.42
C LEU A 415 32.37 -0.40 -0.76
N ALA A 416 31.28 -0.64 -0.02
CA ALA A 416 30.38 -1.75 -0.29
C ALA A 416 29.62 -1.52 -1.61
N GLU A 417 29.09 -0.32 -1.83
CA GLU A 417 28.41 0.09 -3.07
C GLU A 417 29.34 -0.09 -4.28
N SER A 418 30.60 0.41 -4.22
CA SER A 418 31.57 0.26 -5.31
C SER A 418 32.01 -1.18 -5.59
N LEU A 419 32.11 -2.03 -4.57
CA LEU A 419 32.41 -3.44 -4.75
C LEU A 419 31.24 -4.17 -5.41
N MET A 420 30.03 -3.88 -5.00
CA MET A 420 28.82 -4.46 -5.60
C MET A 420 28.59 -4.00 -7.03
N ASP A 421 28.91 -2.76 -7.39
CA ASP A 421 28.86 -2.30 -8.78
C ASP A 421 29.81 -3.07 -9.70
N LYS A 422 30.94 -3.53 -9.15
CA LYS A 422 31.93 -4.31 -9.92
C LYS A 422 31.63 -5.79 -10.01
N PHE A 423 31.00 -6.35 -8.98
CA PHE A 423 30.82 -7.79 -8.83
C PHE A 423 29.34 -8.21 -8.71
N GLY A 424 28.43 -7.27 -8.43
CA GLY A 424 27.00 -7.53 -8.33
C GLY A 424 26.40 -7.80 -9.71
N GLN A 425 26.04 -9.04 -9.96
CA GLN A 425 25.18 -9.39 -11.10
C GLN A 425 23.72 -9.20 -10.68
N ASP A 426 22.81 -9.00 -11.63
CA ASP A 426 21.36 -8.92 -11.40
C ASP A 426 20.81 -10.29 -10.95
N HIS A 427 21.07 -10.68 -9.72
CA HIS A 427 20.57 -11.91 -9.13
C HIS A 427 19.33 -11.62 -8.29
N VAL A 428 18.18 -12.14 -8.69
CA VAL A 428 16.88 -11.99 -7.98
C VAL A 428 16.84 -12.69 -6.62
N THR A 429 17.89 -13.40 -6.24
CA THR A 429 18.02 -14.10 -4.95
C THR A 429 19.06 -13.48 -4.03
N ASP A 430 19.68 -12.37 -4.44
CA ASP A 430 20.71 -11.68 -3.65
C ASP A 430 20.20 -10.30 -3.21
N SER A 431 19.37 -10.30 -2.16
CA SER A 431 18.73 -9.12 -1.60
C SER A 431 19.71 -8.05 -1.06
N ASN A 432 20.95 -8.41 -0.76
CA ASN A 432 21.90 -7.48 -0.15
C ASN A 432 22.41 -6.42 -1.13
N ALA A 433 22.46 -6.72 -2.44
CA ALA A 433 22.93 -5.80 -3.45
C ALA A 433 21.91 -4.70 -3.75
N ASP A 434 20.64 -5.05 -3.69
CA ASP A 434 19.53 -4.15 -3.98
C ASP A 434 19.28 -3.18 -2.83
N ASP A 435 19.30 -3.64 -1.59
CA ASP A 435 19.14 -2.82 -0.39
C ASP A 435 20.14 -1.66 -0.31
N LEU A 436 21.38 -1.88 -0.78
CA LEU A 436 22.41 -0.84 -0.80
C LEU A 436 22.22 0.23 -1.87
N LYS A 437 21.38 0.00 -2.87
CA LYS A 437 21.14 0.93 -3.98
C LYS A 437 19.75 1.54 -3.95
N ASP A 438 18.82 0.88 -3.28
CA ASP A 438 17.41 1.28 -3.27
C ASP A 438 17.11 2.35 -2.20
N HIS A 439 17.85 3.46 -2.25
CA HIS A 439 17.61 4.61 -1.38
C HIS A 439 17.89 5.95 -2.10
N TRP A 440 17.24 7.03 -1.66
CA TRP A 440 17.40 8.36 -2.24
C TRP A 440 18.81 8.94 -2.07
N SER A 441 19.60 8.48 -1.10
CA SER A 441 20.95 8.95 -0.85
C SER A 441 22.01 8.25 -1.69
N HIS A 442 21.66 7.29 -2.55
CA HIS A 442 22.56 6.71 -3.55
C HIS A 442 23.02 7.80 -4.54
N ASP A 443 24.25 7.71 -5.04
CA ASP A 443 24.84 8.74 -5.90
C ASP A 443 24.03 8.98 -7.18
N ASP A 444 23.45 7.94 -7.78
CA ASP A 444 22.59 8.03 -8.96
C ASP A 444 21.29 8.81 -8.70
N HIS A 445 20.83 8.87 -7.44
CA HIS A 445 19.59 9.54 -7.05
C HIS A 445 19.79 10.88 -6.34
N GLU A 446 21.04 11.32 -6.13
CA GLU A 446 21.35 12.53 -5.36
C GLU A 446 20.67 13.79 -5.93
N GLY A 447 20.58 13.90 -7.24
CA GLY A 447 19.89 15.00 -7.91
C GLY A 447 18.40 15.04 -7.62
N GLU A 448 17.73 13.89 -7.60
CA GLU A 448 16.33 13.81 -7.27
C GLU A 448 16.07 14.01 -5.77
N ARG A 449 16.93 13.45 -4.92
CA ARG A 449 16.90 13.71 -3.48
C ARG A 449 17.01 15.19 -3.15
N LYS A 450 17.95 15.90 -3.79
CA LYS A 450 18.08 17.36 -3.64
C LYS A 450 16.80 18.08 -4.03
N ARG A 451 16.17 17.69 -5.15
CA ARG A 451 14.89 18.23 -5.60
C ARG A 451 13.76 18.01 -4.59
N LEU A 452 13.72 16.83 -3.97
CA LEU A 452 12.74 16.51 -2.90
C LEU A 452 12.94 17.42 -1.68
N LEU A 453 14.19 17.56 -1.21
CA LEU A 453 14.53 18.40 -0.07
C LEU A 453 14.28 19.89 -0.36
N GLU A 454 14.42 20.35 -1.60
CA GLU A 454 14.05 21.71 -2.02
C GLU A 454 12.53 21.93 -1.90
N VAL A 455 11.72 20.96 -2.33
CA VAL A 455 10.26 21.02 -2.16
C VAL A 455 9.89 21.11 -0.67
N PHE A 456 10.49 20.28 0.17
CA PHE A 456 10.24 20.28 1.62
C PHE A 456 10.68 21.61 2.26
N SER A 457 11.85 22.12 1.87
CA SER A 457 12.38 23.39 2.36
C SER A 457 11.48 24.58 1.98
N HIS A 458 10.95 24.58 0.76
CA HIS A 458 9.97 25.59 0.32
C HIS A 458 8.69 25.52 1.16
N LEU A 459 8.12 24.34 1.36
CA LEU A 459 6.93 24.16 2.20
C LEU A 459 7.17 24.64 3.65
N ALA A 460 8.31 24.29 4.22
CA ALA A 460 8.62 24.64 5.61
C ALA A 460 8.91 26.14 5.78
N ARG A 461 9.74 26.72 4.90
CA ARG A 461 10.18 28.13 5.04
C ARG A 461 9.13 29.13 4.55
N ASP A 462 8.57 28.88 3.36
CA ASP A 462 7.73 29.87 2.69
C ASP A 462 6.25 29.68 3.03
N LYS A 463 5.81 28.44 3.16
CA LYS A 463 4.42 28.10 3.47
C LYS A 463 4.17 27.78 4.94
N LYS A 464 5.20 27.69 5.78
CA LYS A 464 5.08 27.33 7.19
C LYS A 464 4.36 25.99 7.42
N ILE A 465 4.47 25.07 6.46
CA ILE A 465 3.95 23.70 6.54
C ILE A 465 5.08 22.79 7.03
N ARG A 466 4.87 22.04 8.09
CA ARG A 466 5.81 21.03 8.57
C ARG A 466 5.74 19.79 7.68
N VAL A 467 6.90 19.25 7.29
CA VAL A 467 7.00 18.03 6.48
C VAL A 467 7.64 16.94 7.31
#